data_2276131690bdafbf5c0c9c77ce1c0a11
#
_entry.id   2276131690bdafbf5c0c9c77ce1c0a11
#
_cell.length_a   1.000
_cell.length_b   1.000
_cell.length_c   1.000
_cell.angle_alpha   90.00
_cell.angle_beta   90.00
_cell.angle_gamma   90.00
#
_symmetry.space_group_name_H-M   'P 1'
#
loop_
_entity.id
_entity.type
_entity.pdbx_description
1 polymer ?
#
loop_
_entity_poly.entity_id
_entity_poly.type
_entity_poly.pdbx_seq_one_letter_code
_entity_poly.pdbx_strand_id
1 'polypeptide(L)'
;MVGINEIDSETLKTWKEQGKLVRLIDVRSTAEINQGIIQDGEPLPLNLLPLKTSELNTDHDIIFYCRSGARSAQACYYMQQNGFDRVYNLRGGIIDWVRTGNSVVSPVF
;
A
#
# COMPACT_ATOMS: atom_id res chain seq x y z
N MET A 1 -6.07 -2.73 -14.66
CA MET A 1 -7.30 -2.05 -14.25
C MET A 1 -7.20 -0.59 -14.63
N VAL A 2 -8.19 -0.13 -15.35
CA VAL A 2 -8.25 1.25 -15.85
C VAL A 2 -8.77 2.14 -14.73
N GLY A 3 -8.19 3.33 -14.60
CA GLY A 3 -8.72 4.36 -13.70
C GLY A 3 -8.23 4.32 -12.26
N ILE A 4 -7.30 3.43 -11.92
CA ILE A 4 -6.67 3.50 -10.60
C ILE A 4 -5.52 4.50 -10.62
N ASN A 5 -5.33 5.20 -9.50
CA ASN A 5 -4.21 6.10 -9.32
C ASN A 5 -2.97 5.30 -8.92
N GLU A 6 -1.81 5.73 -9.44
CA GLU A 6 -0.54 5.09 -9.08
C GLU A 6 0.47 6.13 -8.65
N ILE A 7 1.35 5.75 -7.75
CA ILE A 7 2.56 6.52 -7.42
C ILE A 7 3.75 5.58 -7.52
N ASP A 8 4.93 6.13 -7.76
CA ASP A 8 6.16 5.36 -7.79
C ASP A 8 6.88 5.41 -6.43
N SER A 9 7.95 4.64 -6.31
CA SER A 9 8.73 4.58 -5.07
C SER A 9 9.32 5.92 -4.69
N GLU A 10 9.77 6.70 -5.68
CA GLU A 10 10.33 8.02 -5.42
C GLU A 10 9.29 8.98 -4.82
N THR A 11 8.09 8.96 -5.36
CA THR A 11 6.99 9.77 -4.83
C THR A 11 6.65 9.38 -3.40
N LEU A 12 6.56 8.07 -3.12
CA LEU A 12 6.29 7.61 -1.77
C LEU A 12 7.40 8.07 -0.80
N LYS A 13 8.65 7.92 -1.20
CA LYS A 13 9.78 8.37 -0.39
C LYS A 13 9.67 9.87 -0.09
N THR A 14 9.37 10.66 -1.10
CA THR A 14 9.21 12.12 -0.93
C THR A 14 8.07 12.44 0.03
N TRP A 15 6.93 11.78 -0.11
CA TRP A 15 5.80 12.00 0.78
C TRP A 15 6.14 11.65 2.23
N LYS A 16 6.89 10.56 2.45
CA LYS A 16 7.33 10.18 3.80
C LYS A 16 8.29 11.22 4.38
N GLU A 17 9.21 11.71 3.57
CA GLU A 17 10.18 12.73 4.01
C GLU A 17 9.50 14.06 4.34
N GLN A 18 8.43 14.39 3.63
CA GLN A 18 7.66 15.61 3.86
C GLN A 18 6.70 15.50 5.05
N GLY A 19 6.58 14.31 5.65
CA GLY A 19 5.64 14.08 6.74
C GLY A 19 4.18 14.11 6.31
N LYS A 20 3.90 13.85 5.02
CA LYS A 20 2.53 13.82 4.52
C LYS A 20 1.74 12.72 5.24
N LEU A 21 0.51 13.05 5.67
CA LEU A 21 -0.37 12.08 6.33
C LEU A 21 -0.95 11.12 5.30
N VAL A 22 -0.41 9.92 5.26
CA VAL A 22 -0.90 8.82 4.42
C VAL A 22 -0.98 7.54 5.25
N ARG A 23 -1.88 6.65 4.85
CA ARG A 23 -1.87 5.28 5.36
C ARG A 23 -1.25 4.41 4.31
N LEU A 24 -0.32 3.57 4.72
CA LEU A 24 0.39 2.66 3.84
C LEU A 24 -0.03 1.24 4.20
N ILE A 25 -0.70 0.55 3.28
CA ILE A 25 -1.32 -0.75 3.54
C ILE A 25 -0.62 -1.83 2.72
N ASP A 26 -0.10 -2.84 3.41
CA ASP A 26 0.54 -4.00 2.78
C ASP A 26 -0.50 -5.10 2.61
N VAL A 27 -0.87 -5.40 1.36
CA VAL A 27 -1.90 -6.41 1.07
C VAL A 27 -1.33 -7.78 0.71
N ARG A 28 -0.03 -8.00 1.00
CA ARG A 28 0.60 -9.31 0.77
C ARG A 28 0.14 -10.34 1.81
N SER A 29 0.55 -11.58 1.61
CA SER A 29 0.27 -12.63 2.59
C SER A 29 1.08 -12.40 3.87
N THR A 30 0.64 -13.02 4.96
CA THR A 30 1.35 -12.95 6.25
C THR A 30 2.79 -13.48 6.12
N ALA A 31 2.99 -14.54 5.35
CA ALA A 31 4.33 -15.10 5.15
C ALA A 31 5.27 -14.10 4.47
N GLU A 32 4.77 -13.39 3.45
CA GLU A 32 5.55 -12.36 2.78
C GLU A 32 5.84 -11.19 3.72
N ILE A 33 4.84 -10.75 4.48
CA ILE A 33 4.97 -9.64 5.42
C ILE A 33 6.04 -9.94 6.47
N ASN A 34 6.10 -11.18 6.95
CA ASN A 34 7.08 -11.58 7.95
C ASN A 34 8.53 -11.49 7.45
N GLN A 35 8.75 -11.41 6.14
CA GLN A 35 10.08 -11.25 5.55
C GLN A 35 10.54 -9.79 5.53
N GLY A 36 9.66 -8.85 5.83
CA GLY A 36 9.98 -7.43 5.85
C GLY A 36 8.87 -6.60 5.24
N ILE A 37 8.72 -5.37 5.72
CA ILE A 37 7.72 -4.42 5.24
C ILE A 37 8.37 -3.07 4.99
N ILE A 38 7.71 -2.23 4.22
CA ILE A 38 8.07 -0.82 4.15
C ILE A 38 7.72 -0.20 5.50
N GLN A 39 8.59 0.63 6.03
CA GLN A 39 8.36 1.26 7.33
C GLN A 39 7.00 1.96 7.37
N ASP A 40 6.29 1.79 8.46
CA ASP A 40 4.93 2.29 8.69
C ASP A 40 3.86 1.54 7.89
N GLY A 41 4.22 0.48 7.18
CA GLY A 41 3.24 -0.36 6.48
C GLY A 41 2.34 -1.08 7.46
N GLU A 42 1.04 -1.07 7.19
CA GLU A 42 0.04 -1.75 8.01
C GLU A 42 -0.35 -3.06 7.32
N PRO A 43 -0.13 -4.21 7.95
CA PRO A 43 -0.52 -5.48 7.34
C PRO A 43 -2.03 -5.60 7.18
N LEU A 44 -2.48 -5.87 5.96
CA LEU A 44 -3.88 -6.18 5.68
C LEU A 44 -3.94 -7.03 4.42
N PRO A 45 -3.75 -8.36 4.54
CA PRO A 45 -3.79 -9.23 3.37
C PRO A 45 -5.05 -9.01 2.53
N LEU A 46 -4.89 -9.09 1.21
CA LEU A 46 -5.95 -8.72 0.28
C LEU A 46 -7.28 -9.42 0.55
N ASN A 47 -7.24 -10.70 0.93
CA ASN A 47 -8.46 -11.46 1.21
C ASN A 47 -9.22 -10.98 2.45
N LEU A 48 -8.57 -10.20 3.32
CA LEU A 48 -9.20 -9.65 4.51
C LEU A 48 -9.70 -8.21 4.31
N LEU A 49 -9.33 -7.60 3.19
CA LEU A 49 -9.71 -6.21 2.93
C LEU A 49 -11.21 -5.96 3.02
N PRO A 50 -12.09 -6.80 2.45
CA PRO A 50 -13.53 -6.56 2.56
C PRO A 50 -14.04 -6.51 4.00
N LEU A 51 -13.40 -7.22 4.91
CA LEU A 51 -13.81 -7.25 6.32
C LEU A 51 -13.37 -6.01 7.07
N LYS A 52 -12.43 -5.25 6.53
CA LYS A 52 -11.81 -4.11 7.20
C LYS A 52 -12.10 -2.77 6.54
N THR A 53 -12.83 -2.77 5.44
CA THR A 53 -13.07 -1.55 4.66
C THR A 53 -13.70 -0.44 5.51
N SER A 54 -14.63 -0.79 6.41
CA SER A 54 -15.28 0.20 7.26
C SER A 54 -14.35 0.83 8.29
N GLU A 55 -13.19 0.21 8.55
CA GLU A 55 -12.19 0.75 9.48
C GLU A 55 -11.19 1.67 8.79
N LEU A 56 -11.24 1.75 7.46
CA LEU A 56 -10.35 2.61 6.70
C LEU A 56 -11.00 3.97 6.53
N ASN A 57 -10.23 4.99 6.89
CA ASN A 57 -10.72 6.36 6.94
C ASN A 57 -10.58 7.04 5.57
N THR A 58 -11.59 7.77 5.13
CA THR A 58 -11.55 8.52 3.87
C THR A 58 -10.83 9.86 3.99
N ASP A 59 -10.42 10.26 5.19
CA ASP A 59 -9.80 11.56 5.43
C ASP A 59 -8.32 11.61 5.04
N HIS A 60 -7.70 10.45 4.79
CA HIS A 60 -6.29 10.35 4.44
C HIS A 60 -6.14 9.71 3.07
N ASP A 61 -5.05 10.05 2.39
CA ASP A 61 -4.62 9.28 1.23
C ASP A 61 -4.20 7.90 1.71
N ILE A 62 -4.62 6.87 0.98
CA ILE A 62 -4.29 5.48 1.30
C ILE A 62 -3.48 4.91 0.15
N ILE A 63 -2.32 4.36 0.48
CA ILE A 63 -1.44 3.74 -0.50
C ILE A 63 -1.44 2.25 -0.22
N PHE A 64 -1.80 1.46 -1.22
CA PHE A 64 -1.75 0.01 -1.15
C PHE A 64 -0.51 -0.48 -1.87
N TYR A 65 0.18 -1.47 -1.29
CA TYR A 65 1.28 -2.10 -2.00
C TYR A 65 1.27 -3.61 -1.78
N CYS A 66 1.88 -4.30 -2.72
CA CYS A 66 2.13 -5.72 -2.63
C CYS A 66 3.54 -6.00 -3.13
N ARG A 67 3.80 -7.19 -3.64
CA ARG A 67 5.14 -7.54 -4.13
C ARG A 67 5.50 -6.75 -5.38
N SER A 68 4.64 -6.76 -6.41
CA SER A 68 4.92 -6.16 -7.72
C SER A 68 3.89 -5.15 -8.19
N GLY A 69 2.79 -4.97 -7.44
CA GLY A 69 1.74 -4.00 -7.79
C GLY A 69 0.44 -4.60 -8.28
N ALA A 70 0.38 -5.91 -8.55
CA ALA A 70 -0.83 -6.54 -9.11
C ALA A 70 -1.96 -6.68 -8.10
N ARG A 71 -1.67 -7.27 -6.94
CA ARG A 71 -2.68 -7.43 -5.87
C ARG A 71 -3.13 -6.10 -5.30
N SER A 72 -2.20 -5.17 -5.16
CA SER A 72 -2.52 -3.83 -4.65
C SER A 72 -3.35 -3.03 -5.64
N ALA A 73 -3.17 -3.25 -6.95
CA ALA A 73 -4.05 -2.66 -7.96
C ALA A 73 -5.49 -3.17 -7.77
N GLN A 74 -5.66 -4.45 -7.48
CA GLN A 74 -6.98 -5.02 -7.18
C GLN A 74 -7.58 -4.38 -5.92
N ALA A 75 -6.76 -4.15 -4.90
CA ALA A 75 -7.21 -3.48 -3.69
C ALA A 75 -7.72 -2.07 -3.99
N CYS A 76 -6.96 -1.31 -4.78
CA CYS A 76 -7.38 0.05 -5.18
C CYS A 76 -8.70 0.04 -5.93
N TYR A 77 -8.84 -0.88 -6.88
CA TYR A 77 -10.07 -0.99 -7.64
C TYR A 77 -11.26 -1.29 -6.72
N TYR A 78 -11.09 -2.26 -5.83
CA TYR A 78 -12.12 -2.61 -4.85
C TYR A 78 -12.51 -1.39 -3.99
N MET A 79 -11.52 -0.67 -3.50
CA MET A 79 -11.77 0.50 -2.67
C MET A 79 -12.53 1.59 -3.43
N GLN A 80 -12.17 1.83 -4.69
CA GLN A 80 -12.88 2.80 -5.53
C GLN A 80 -14.35 2.41 -5.71
N GLN A 81 -14.63 1.13 -5.88
CA GLN A 81 -16.00 0.64 -6.00
C GLN A 81 -16.79 0.84 -4.70
N ASN A 82 -16.11 1.05 -3.59
CA ASN A 82 -16.72 1.29 -2.28
C ASN A 82 -16.63 2.76 -1.85
N GLY A 83 -16.43 3.67 -2.81
CA GLY A 83 -16.52 5.10 -2.55
C GLY A 83 -15.24 5.78 -2.10
N PHE A 84 -14.10 5.06 -2.10
CA PHE A 84 -12.81 5.65 -1.75
C PHE A 84 -12.13 6.17 -3.01
N ASP A 85 -11.91 7.48 -3.09
CA ASP A 85 -11.30 8.11 -4.27
C ASP A 85 -9.85 8.55 -4.03
N ARG A 86 -9.39 8.54 -2.78
CA ARG A 86 -8.01 8.93 -2.43
C ARG A 86 -7.16 7.70 -2.15
N VAL A 87 -7.18 6.75 -3.09
CA VAL A 87 -6.41 5.51 -2.99
C VAL A 87 -5.41 5.42 -4.13
N TYR A 88 -4.23 4.90 -3.84
CA TYR A 88 -3.11 4.84 -4.78
C TYR A 88 -2.47 3.47 -4.73
N ASN A 89 -2.06 2.99 -5.88
CA ASN A 89 -1.27 1.77 -5.99
C ASN A 89 0.22 2.15 -6.06
N LEU A 90 1.05 1.53 -5.22
CA LEU A 90 2.50 1.70 -5.34
C LEU A 90 2.99 0.88 -6.54
N ARG A 91 3.29 1.57 -7.63
CA ARG A 91 3.75 0.95 -8.87
C ARG A 91 5.07 0.21 -8.63
N GLY A 92 5.11 -1.05 -9.05
CA GLY A 92 6.28 -1.88 -8.87
C GLY A 92 6.40 -2.52 -7.48
N GLY A 93 5.56 -2.13 -6.53
CA GLY A 93 5.48 -2.73 -5.22
C GLY A 93 6.76 -2.64 -4.40
N ILE A 94 6.88 -3.54 -3.42
CA ILE A 94 8.05 -3.56 -2.53
C ILE A 94 9.33 -3.94 -3.28
N ILE A 95 9.21 -4.71 -4.37
CA ILE A 95 10.38 -5.04 -5.20
C ILE A 95 11.03 -3.77 -5.73
N ASP A 96 10.23 -2.88 -6.32
CA ASP A 96 10.76 -1.63 -6.86
C ASP A 96 11.27 -0.71 -5.76
N TRP A 97 10.57 -0.68 -4.63
CA TRP A 97 11.00 0.09 -3.46
C TRP A 97 12.44 -0.28 -3.05
N VAL A 98 12.70 -1.58 -2.93
CA VAL A 98 14.03 -2.08 -2.55
C VAL A 98 15.04 -1.86 -3.68
N ARG A 99 14.63 -2.13 -4.92
CA ARG A 99 15.51 -1.99 -6.10
C ARG A 99 16.01 -0.56 -6.28
N THR A 100 15.21 0.42 -5.89
CA THR A 100 15.59 1.84 -5.98
C THR A 100 16.37 2.35 -4.76
N GLY A 101 16.82 1.44 -3.90
CA GLY A 101 17.74 1.76 -2.81
C GLY A 101 17.08 2.02 -1.46
N ASN A 102 15.79 1.75 -1.34
CA ASN A 102 15.07 1.96 -0.08
C ASN A 102 15.08 0.68 0.76
N SER A 103 15.08 0.83 2.06
CA SER A 103 15.15 -0.31 2.97
C SER A 103 13.77 -0.77 3.42
N VAL A 104 13.72 -2.01 3.89
CA VAL A 104 12.55 -2.57 4.56
C VAL A 104 12.90 -2.82 6.02
N VAL A 105 11.88 -2.96 6.85
CA VAL A 105 12.04 -3.19 8.29
C VAL A 105 11.30 -4.45 8.69
N SER A 106 11.64 -4.99 9.86
CA SER A 106 10.89 -6.10 10.43
C SER A 106 9.52 -5.60 10.87
N PRO A 107 8.46 -6.36 10.62
CA PRO A 107 7.14 -5.95 11.08
C PRO A 107 7.07 -5.96 12.60
N VAL A 108 6.33 -5.00 13.15
CA VAL A 108 6.04 -4.91 14.58
C VAL A 108 4.53 -5.12 14.74
N PHE A 109 4.18 -6.16 15.44
CA PHE A 109 2.79 -6.51 15.68
C PHE A 109 2.43 -6.35 17.15
#